data_eb1af5ec9569c731f1ece311de4193e3
#
_entry.id   eb1af5ec9569c731f1ece311de4193e3
#
_cell.length_a   1.000
_cell.length_b   1.000
_cell.length_c   1.000
_cell.angle_alpha   90.00
_cell.angle_beta   90.00
_cell.angle_gamma   90.00
#
_symmetry.space_group_name_H-M   'P 1'
#
loop_
_entity.id
_entity.type
_entity.pdbx_description
1 polymer ?
#
loop_
_entity_poly.entity_id
_entity_poly.type
_entity_poly.pdbx_seq_one_letter_code
_entity_poly.pdbx_strand_id
1 'polypeptide(L)'
;MIDARDVTAVVVTYNRLPLLRRCLAALQAQTAQGLRVLVVDNASADGTAEYLKTLAMPGLVCRILTENLGGAGGFAYGMQAAAELGCKAVWLMDDDTLPEPQALEALLAADAAMDGAYGWLSSRALAPDGSDQPMNLQRKTMYRDIDGFDGKEIPAVMASFVSLFLRMDTVRQFGLPIAEFFIWSDDWEYTRRISRCKPCRVIPASRVVHAMQNPGIVNIARDVPERWARYRYFYRNDVVLYRREGGAGWLWLLAKDAWHTVQVLRDSRGRRAERIGIIWKGFAAGVKFRPQTPYLP
;
A
#
# COMPACT_ATOMS: atom_id res chain seq x y z
N MET A 1 -0.77 -21.66 -14.55
CA MET A 1 -0.87 -20.26 -15.01
C MET A 1 -2.09 -19.64 -14.36
N ILE A 2 -1.98 -18.42 -13.85
CA ILE A 2 -3.11 -17.65 -13.29
C ILE A 2 -3.76 -16.85 -14.43
N ASP A 3 -5.09 -16.79 -14.48
CA ASP A 3 -5.84 -15.89 -15.35
C ASP A 3 -6.65 -14.86 -14.53
N ALA A 4 -7.33 -13.91 -15.20
CA ALA A 4 -8.05 -12.85 -14.53
C ALA A 4 -9.16 -13.36 -13.56
N ARG A 5 -9.77 -14.52 -13.84
CA ARG A 5 -10.81 -15.14 -12.97
C ARG A 5 -10.25 -15.67 -11.67
N ASP A 6 -8.94 -15.95 -11.65
CA ASP A 6 -8.21 -16.38 -10.45
C ASP A 6 -7.79 -15.20 -9.55
N VAL A 7 -7.95 -13.94 -10.04
CA VAL A 7 -7.52 -12.72 -9.33
C VAL A 7 -8.70 -12.05 -8.63
N THR A 8 -8.45 -11.59 -7.42
CA THR A 8 -9.34 -10.65 -6.72
C THR A 8 -8.61 -9.32 -6.51
N ALA A 9 -9.10 -8.24 -7.15
CA ALA A 9 -8.66 -6.89 -6.83
C ALA A 9 -9.27 -6.49 -5.48
N VAL A 10 -8.42 -6.16 -4.51
CA VAL A 10 -8.84 -5.68 -3.19
C VAL A 10 -8.69 -4.17 -3.15
N VAL A 11 -9.80 -3.46 -3.03
CA VAL A 11 -9.87 -2.00 -2.95
C VAL A 11 -10.28 -1.60 -1.54
N VAL A 12 -9.45 -0.83 -0.86
CA VAL A 12 -9.79 -0.29 0.48
C VAL A 12 -10.21 1.16 0.33
N THR A 13 -11.36 1.53 0.92
CA THR A 13 -11.90 2.89 0.86
C THR A 13 -12.33 3.41 2.22
N TYR A 14 -12.24 4.72 2.43
CA TYR A 14 -12.76 5.42 3.60
C TYR A 14 -13.11 6.87 3.28
N ASN A 15 -14.41 7.22 3.26
CA ASN A 15 -14.90 8.57 3.01
C ASN A 15 -14.36 9.21 1.71
N ARG A 16 -14.33 8.45 0.60
CA ARG A 16 -13.81 8.87 -0.71
C ARG A 16 -14.66 8.37 -1.88
N LEU A 17 -15.98 8.38 -1.74
CA LEU A 17 -16.90 7.89 -2.75
C LEU A 17 -16.61 8.36 -4.19
N PRO A 18 -16.29 9.65 -4.45
CA PRO A 18 -15.97 10.09 -5.81
C PRO A 18 -14.73 9.42 -6.42
N LEU A 19 -13.70 9.13 -5.63
CA LEU A 19 -12.48 8.43 -6.07
C LEU A 19 -12.76 6.94 -6.26
N LEU A 20 -13.44 6.31 -5.33
CA LEU A 20 -13.87 4.91 -5.44
C LEU A 20 -14.63 4.64 -6.75
N ARG A 21 -15.58 5.52 -7.12
CA ARG A 21 -16.32 5.40 -8.39
C ARG A 21 -15.38 5.37 -9.61
N ARG A 22 -14.35 6.20 -9.62
CA ARG A 22 -13.36 6.24 -10.70
C ARG A 22 -12.50 4.97 -10.70
N CYS A 23 -12.06 4.51 -9.53
CA CYS A 23 -11.30 3.27 -9.36
C CYS A 23 -12.10 2.06 -9.90
N LEU A 24 -13.36 1.92 -9.50
CA LEU A 24 -14.23 0.83 -9.96
C LEU A 24 -14.46 0.88 -11.48
N ALA A 25 -14.65 2.07 -12.06
CA ALA A 25 -14.76 2.23 -13.51
C ALA A 25 -13.45 1.79 -14.23
N ALA A 26 -12.28 2.13 -13.69
CA ALA A 26 -11.00 1.71 -14.24
C ALA A 26 -10.77 0.19 -14.12
N LEU A 27 -11.23 -0.43 -13.03
CA LEU A 27 -11.20 -1.90 -12.86
C LEU A 27 -12.17 -2.60 -13.83
N GLN A 28 -13.32 -2.03 -14.07
CA GLN A 28 -14.29 -2.57 -15.04
C GLN A 28 -13.77 -2.47 -16.49
N ALA A 29 -12.93 -1.49 -16.78
CA ALA A 29 -12.34 -1.27 -18.11
C ALA A 29 -11.10 -2.13 -18.38
N GLN A 30 -10.72 -3.06 -17.48
CA GLN A 30 -9.56 -3.93 -17.73
C GLN A 30 -9.78 -4.84 -18.92
N THR A 31 -8.75 -4.98 -19.78
CA THR A 31 -8.76 -5.88 -20.94
C THR A 31 -8.81 -7.35 -20.53
N ALA A 32 -8.17 -7.71 -19.43
CA ALA A 32 -8.23 -9.03 -18.83
C ALA A 32 -9.58 -9.27 -18.15
N GLN A 33 -10.47 -10.00 -18.80
CA GLN A 33 -11.86 -10.21 -18.40
C GLN A 33 -12.03 -11.25 -17.30
N GLY A 34 -13.03 -11.06 -16.44
CA GLY A 34 -13.41 -12.00 -15.38
C GLY A 34 -12.78 -11.69 -14.02
N LEU A 35 -12.08 -10.54 -13.90
CA LEU A 35 -11.56 -10.04 -12.62
C LEU A 35 -12.68 -9.90 -11.59
N ARG A 36 -12.45 -10.46 -10.39
CA ARG A 36 -13.28 -10.18 -9.21
C ARG A 36 -12.80 -8.92 -8.52
N VAL A 37 -13.71 -8.07 -8.09
CA VAL A 37 -13.40 -6.86 -7.31
C VAL A 37 -14.00 -6.98 -5.93
N LEU A 38 -13.16 -6.91 -4.89
CA LEU A 38 -13.57 -6.90 -3.49
C LEU A 38 -13.32 -5.49 -2.94
N VAL A 39 -14.40 -4.77 -2.63
CA VAL A 39 -14.31 -3.47 -1.96
C VAL A 39 -14.46 -3.68 -0.46
N VAL A 40 -13.51 -3.17 0.30
CA VAL A 40 -13.56 -3.06 1.76
C VAL A 40 -13.85 -1.60 2.10
N ASP A 41 -15.08 -1.32 2.49
CA ASP A 41 -15.49 -0.03 3.01
C ASP A 41 -15.17 0.05 4.51
N ASN A 42 -14.24 0.87 4.87
CA ASN A 42 -13.67 1.00 6.21
C ASN A 42 -14.56 1.88 7.13
N ALA A 43 -15.88 1.62 7.12
CA ALA A 43 -16.92 2.36 7.85
C ALA A 43 -17.05 3.83 7.37
N SER A 44 -17.23 4.03 6.08
CA SER A 44 -17.47 5.36 5.51
C SER A 44 -18.83 5.95 5.92
N ALA A 45 -18.88 7.29 6.03
CA ALA A 45 -20.08 8.06 6.37
C ALA A 45 -20.52 9.00 5.24
N ASP A 46 -19.94 8.87 4.03
CA ASP A 46 -20.16 9.76 2.88
C ASP A 46 -21.12 9.20 1.81
N GLY A 47 -21.89 8.15 2.15
CA GLY A 47 -22.79 7.46 1.23
C GLY A 47 -22.14 6.32 0.45
N THR A 48 -20.88 5.97 0.75
CA THR A 48 -20.17 4.86 0.08
C THR A 48 -20.90 3.53 0.26
N ALA A 49 -21.34 3.20 1.48
CA ALA A 49 -22.04 1.94 1.76
C ALA A 49 -23.33 1.81 0.98
N GLU A 50 -24.14 2.88 0.88
CA GLU A 50 -25.38 2.93 0.13
C GLU A 50 -25.13 2.76 -1.37
N TYR A 51 -24.12 3.46 -1.89
CA TYR A 51 -23.71 3.31 -3.29
C TYR A 51 -23.29 1.86 -3.61
N LEU A 52 -22.47 1.23 -2.79
CA LEU A 52 -22.00 -0.14 -3.01
C LEU A 52 -23.13 -1.16 -2.98
N LYS A 53 -24.17 -0.97 -2.15
CA LYS A 53 -25.35 -1.85 -2.10
C LYS A 53 -26.19 -1.80 -3.38
N THR A 54 -26.15 -0.69 -4.11
CA THR A 54 -26.99 -0.47 -5.32
C THR A 54 -26.20 -0.67 -6.62
N LEU A 55 -24.86 -0.81 -6.54
CA LEU A 55 -24.01 -0.90 -7.72
C LEU A 55 -24.12 -2.29 -8.38
N ALA A 56 -24.66 -2.32 -9.59
CA ALA A 56 -24.68 -3.50 -10.45
C ALA A 56 -23.37 -3.60 -11.25
N MET A 57 -22.35 -4.28 -10.69
CA MET A 57 -21.08 -4.52 -11.34
C MET A 57 -20.76 -6.03 -11.30
N PRO A 58 -20.56 -6.71 -12.45
CA PRO A 58 -20.21 -8.12 -12.47
C PRO A 58 -18.92 -8.40 -11.67
N GLY A 59 -18.95 -9.43 -10.84
CA GLY A 59 -17.78 -9.84 -10.04
C GLY A 59 -17.49 -8.94 -8.82
N LEU A 60 -18.34 -7.93 -8.52
CA LEU A 60 -18.20 -7.09 -7.35
C LEU A 60 -18.64 -7.83 -6.08
N VAL A 61 -17.80 -7.78 -5.06
CA VAL A 61 -18.09 -8.21 -3.68
C VAL A 61 -17.81 -7.03 -2.76
N CYS A 62 -18.71 -6.74 -1.83
CA CYS A 62 -18.54 -5.64 -0.87
C CYS A 62 -18.45 -6.19 0.56
N ARG A 63 -17.55 -5.60 1.34
CA ARG A 63 -17.43 -5.77 2.77
C ARG A 63 -17.50 -4.40 3.43
N ILE A 64 -18.57 -4.14 4.14
CA ILE A 64 -18.80 -2.89 4.87
C ILE A 64 -18.46 -3.16 6.33
N LEU A 65 -17.41 -2.51 6.82
CA LEU A 65 -16.96 -2.66 8.21
C LEU A 65 -17.79 -1.77 9.13
N THR A 66 -17.82 -2.12 10.41
CA THR A 66 -18.52 -1.34 11.46
C THR A 66 -17.64 -0.25 12.08
N GLU A 67 -16.32 -0.36 11.88
CA GLU A 67 -15.34 0.60 12.38
C GLU A 67 -14.19 0.77 11.39
N ASN A 68 -13.48 1.90 11.47
CA ASN A 68 -12.32 2.18 10.64
C ASN A 68 -11.07 1.49 11.21
N LEU A 69 -10.62 0.45 10.55
CA LEU A 69 -9.41 -0.31 10.88
C LEU A 69 -8.10 0.33 10.35
N GLY A 70 -8.18 1.49 9.68
CA GLY A 70 -7.07 2.08 8.94
C GLY A 70 -6.78 1.34 7.63
N GLY A 71 -5.84 1.88 6.83
CA GLY A 71 -5.42 1.22 5.59
C GLY A 71 -4.86 -0.18 5.83
N ALA A 72 -3.95 -0.31 6.81
CA ALA A 72 -3.33 -1.59 7.17
C ALA A 72 -4.35 -2.68 7.53
N GLY A 73 -5.32 -2.34 8.39
CA GLY A 73 -6.39 -3.25 8.78
C GLY A 73 -7.35 -3.57 7.65
N GLY A 74 -7.68 -2.58 6.82
CA GLY A 74 -8.51 -2.76 5.63
C GLY A 74 -7.89 -3.73 4.63
N PHE A 75 -6.61 -3.60 4.33
CA PHE A 75 -5.89 -4.53 3.45
C PHE A 75 -5.76 -5.94 4.08
N ALA A 76 -5.44 -6.04 5.37
CA ALA A 76 -5.36 -7.34 6.04
C ALA A 76 -6.72 -8.07 5.98
N TYR A 77 -7.81 -7.38 6.29
CA TYR A 77 -9.17 -7.90 6.20
C TYR A 77 -9.54 -8.28 4.75
N GLY A 78 -9.24 -7.39 3.79
CA GLY A 78 -9.53 -7.62 2.38
C GLY A 78 -8.81 -8.84 1.81
N MET A 79 -7.53 -9.04 2.16
CA MET A 79 -6.76 -10.20 1.74
C MET A 79 -7.30 -11.51 2.35
N GLN A 80 -7.74 -11.48 3.62
CA GLN A 80 -8.41 -12.61 4.24
C GLN A 80 -9.73 -12.94 3.54
N ALA A 81 -10.58 -11.94 3.31
CA ALA A 81 -11.84 -12.12 2.61
C ALA A 81 -11.64 -12.61 1.16
N ALA A 82 -10.58 -12.14 0.47
CA ALA A 82 -10.23 -12.64 -0.85
C ALA A 82 -9.80 -14.12 -0.84
N ALA A 83 -9.09 -14.55 0.21
CA ALA A 83 -8.74 -15.96 0.41
C ALA A 83 -10.00 -16.83 0.61
N GLU A 84 -10.98 -16.37 1.37
CA GLU A 84 -12.27 -17.03 1.58
C GLU A 84 -13.07 -17.17 0.27
N LEU A 85 -12.90 -16.23 -0.66
CA LEU A 85 -13.49 -16.29 -2.00
C LEU A 85 -12.75 -17.24 -2.96
N GLY A 86 -11.67 -17.90 -2.51
CA GLY A 86 -10.94 -18.91 -3.25
C GLY A 86 -10.08 -18.40 -4.39
N CYS A 87 -9.64 -17.12 -4.37
CA CYS A 87 -8.74 -16.59 -5.38
C CYS A 87 -7.34 -17.23 -5.30
N LYS A 88 -6.62 -17.23 -6.43
CA LYS A 88 -5.21 -17.67 -6.48
C LYS A 88 -4.23 -16.52 -6.38
N ALA A 89 -4.68 -15.28 -6.65
CA ALA A 89 -3.90 -14.07 -6.48
C ALA A 89 -4.77 -12.91 -6.02
N VAL A 90 -4.14 -11.94 -5.35
CA VAL A 90 -4.73 -10.66 -4.97
C VAL A 90 -4.00 -9.52 -5.65
N TRP A 91 -4.76 -8.49 -6.03
CA TRP A 91 -4.26 -7.24 -6.59
C TRP A 91 -4.71 -6.09 -5.68
N LEU A 92 -3.81 -5.59 -4.83
CA LEU A 92 -4.11 -4.61 -3.78
C LEU A 92 -4.02 -3.18 -4.33
N MET A 93 -4.97 -2.34 -3.96
CA MET A 93 -4.96 -0.92 -4.31
C MET A 93 -5.84 -0.07 -3.40
N ASP A 94 -5.49 1.23 -3.30
CA ASP A 94 -6.33 2.24 -2.67
C ASP A 94 -7.45 2.71 -3.61
N ASP A 95 -8.48 3.35 -3.07
CA ASP A 95 -9.64 3.86 -3.79
C ASP A 95 -9.34 5.01 -4.79
N ASP A 96 -8.14 5.59 -4.73
CA ASP A 96 -7.63 6.61 -5.65
C ASP A 96 -6.60 6.07 -6.67
N THR A 97 -6.46 4.76 -6.76
CA THR A 97 -5.67 4.08 -7.78
C THR A 97 -6.53 3.79 -9.01
N LEU A 98 -6.13 4.31 -10.16
CA LEU A 98 -6.83 4.16 -11.44
C LEU A 98 -5.95 3.33 -12.39
N PRO A 99 -6.12 1.99 -12.46
CA PRO A 99 -5.34 1.17 -13.37
C PRO A 99 -5.67 1.48 -14.84
N GLU A 100 -4.61 1.57 -15.67
CA GLU A 100 -4.80 1.62 -17.13
C GLU A 100 -5.40 0.30 -17.64
N PRO A 101 -6.11 0.29 -18.77
CA PRO A 101 -6.86 -0.89 -19.24
C PRO A 101 -6.06 -2.19 -19.33
N GLN A 102 -4.76 -2.13 -19.66
CA GLN A 102 -3.87 -3.28 -19.81
C GLN A 102 -3.08 -3.60 -18.52
N ALA A 103 -3.32 -2.92 -17.40
CA ALA A 103 -2.50 -3.04 -16.20
C ALA A 103 -2.49 -4.47 -15.63
N LEU A 104 -3.66 -5.11 -15.51
CA LEU A 104 -3.76 -6.50 -15.04
C LEU A 104 -3.17 -7.48 -16.06
N GLU A 105 -3.41 -7.28 -17.35
CA GLU A 105 -2.85 -8.13 -18.42
C GLU A 105 -1.32 -8.18 -18.35
N ALA A 106 -0.67 -7.03 -18.14
CA ALA A 106 0.77 -6.94 -17.97
C ALA A 106 1.28 -7.70 -16.73
N LEU A 107 0.55 -7.63 -15.60
CA LEU A 107 0.89 -8.38 -14.39
C LEU A 107 0.73 -9.89 -14.60
N LEU A 108 -0.34 -10.32 -15.27
CA LEU A 108 -0.56 -11.75 -15.60
C LEU A 108 0.48 -12.28 -16.57
N ALA A 109 0.89 -11.48 -17.57
CA ALA A 109 1.98 -11.84 -18.48
C ALA A 109 3.31 -12.01 -17.75
N ALA A 110 3.62 -11.12 -16.79
CA ALA A 110 4.80 -11.22 -15.96
C ALA A 110 4.74 -12.42 -15.00
N ASP A 111 3.58 -12.71 -14.40
CA ASP A 111 3.35 -13.92 -13.59
C ASP A 111 3.65 -15.20 -14.38
N ALA A 112 3.14 -15.27 -15.61
CA ALA A 112 3.37 -16.40 -16.49
C ALA A 112 4.83 -16.53 -16.93
N ALA A 113 5.50 -15.42 -17.28
CA ALA A 113 6.89 -15.42 -17.69
C ALA A 113 7.85 -15.85 -16.58
N MET A 114 7.51 -15.55 -15.32
CA MET A 114 8.30 -15.93 -14.14
C MET A 114 7.84 -17.25 -13.51
N ASP A 115 6.84 -17.91 -14.06
CA ASP A 115 6.21 -19.13 -13.50
C ASP A 115 5.88 -18.99 -12.00
N GLY A 116 5.47 -17.79 -11.57
CA GLY A 116 5.18 -17.47 -10.18
C GLY A 116 6.38 -17.47 -9.24
N ALA A 117 7.60 -17.53 -9.75
CA ALA A 117 8.83 -17.54 -8.95
C ALA A 117 9.22 -16.14 -8.44
N TYR A 118 8.29 -15.46 -7.78
CA TYR A 118 8.48 -14.12 -7.20
C TYR A 118 7.73 -13.98 -5.85
N GLY A 119 8.07 -12.93 -5.11
CA GLY A 119 7.36 -12.57 -3.89
C GLY A 119 6.14 -11.70 -4.16
N TRP A 120 6.34 -10.60 -4.86
CA TRP A 120 5.30 -9.68 -5.31
C TRP A 120 5.69 -8.99 -6.62
N LEU A 121 4.67 -8.51 -7.35
CA LEU A 121 4.81 -7.61 -8.50
C LEU A 121 4.15 -6.28 -8.16
N SER A 122 4.72 -5.18 -8.64
CA SER A 122 4.17 -3.83 -8.46
C SER A 122 4.10 -3.12 -9.81
N SER A 123 3.03 -2.36 -10.03
CA SER A 123 2.89 -1.53 -11.22
C SER A 123 3.70 -0.25 -11.11
N ARG A 124 3.97 0.41 -12.25
CA ARG A 124 4.45 1.79 -12.31
C ARG A 124 3.29 2.72 -11.95
N ALA A 125 3.45 3.49 -10.88
CA ALA A 125 2.47 4.50 -10.48
C ALA A 125 2.78 5.85 -11.13
N LEU A 126 1.79 6.43 -11.79
CA LEU A 126 1.85 7.73 -12.44
C LEU A 126 1.06 8.77 -11.63
N ALA A 127 1.50 10.01 -11.68
CA ALA A 127 0.71 11.16 -11.26
C ALA A 127 -0.36 11.48 -12.33
N PRO A 128 -1.39 12.29 -12.02
CA PRO A 128 -2.43 12.65 -12.99
C PRO A 128 -1.93 13.38 -14.25
N ASP A 129 -0.75 13.97 -14.21
CA ASP A 129 -0.09 14.61 -15.35
C ASP A 129 0.72 13.65 -16.21
N GLY A 130 0.75 12.37 -15.86
CA GLY A 130 1.48 11.31 -16.56
C GLY A 130 2.95 11.16 -16.14
N SER A 131 3.47 11.99 -15.26
CA SER A 131 4.80 11.82 -14.66
C SER A 131 4.82 10.67 -13.64
N ASP A 132 6.01 10.16 -13.32
CA ASP A 132 6.15 9.17 -12.26
C ASP A 132 5.73 9.75 -10.91
N GLN A 133 4.95 8.98 -10.13
CA GLN A 133 4.48 9.42 -8.83
C GLN A 133 5.58 9.25 -7.76
N PRO A 134 6.19 10.35 -7.26
CA PRO A 134 7.36 10.24 -6.37
C PRO A 134 7.08 9.50 -5.06
N MET A 135 5.85 9.58 -4.54
CA MET A 135 5.48 8.90 -3.29
C MET A 135 5.38 7.38 -3.43
N ASN A 136 5.23 6.87 -4.65
CA ASN A 136 5.06 5.45 -4.93
C ASN A 136 6.25 4.85 -5.67
N LEU A 137 7.38 5.57 -5.78
CA LEU A 137 8.61 4.98 -6.29
C LEU A 137 9.01 3.80 -5.42
N GLN A 138 9.19 2.66 -6.05
CA GLN A 138 9.62 1.45 -5.37
C GLN A 138 11.07 1.59 -4.91
N ARG A 139 11.45 0.87 -3.87
CA ARG A 139 12.80 0.87 -3.34
C ARG A 139 13.65 -0.23 -3.96
N LYS A 140 14.82 0.14 -4.49
CA LYS A 140 15.87 -0.78 -4.94
C LYS A 140 16.61 -1.40 -3.76
N THR A 141 16.78 -0.63 -2.69
CA THR A 141 17.32 -1.06 -1.39
C THR A 141 16.45 -0.49 -0.27
N MET A 142 16.73 -0.81 1.00
CA MET A 142 16.06 -0.17 2.15
C MET A 142 16.11 1.37 2.12
N TYR A 143 17.13 1.94 1.47
CA TYR A 143 17.50 3.35 1.61
C TYR A 143 17.51 4.13 0.29
N ARG A 144 17.26 3.46 -0.83
CA ARG A 144 17.37 4.04 -2.16
C ARG A 144 16.24 3.59 -3.07
N ASP A 145 15.64 4.53 -3.79
CA ASP A 145 14.63 4.27 -4.80
C ASP A 145 15.25 3.57 -6.03
N ILE A 146 14.39 2.98 -6.87
CA ILE A 146 14.80 2.50 -8.20
C ILE A 146 15.28 3.68 -9.04
N ASP A 147 16.17 3.39 -10.01
CA ASP A 147 16.79 4.43 -10.82
C ASP A 147 15.88 4.91 -11.97
N GLY A 148 14.81 4.17 -12.29
CA GLY A 148 13.85 4.46 -13.36
C GLY A 148 13.06 3.23 -13.76
N PHE A 149 12.31 3.32 -14.86
CA PHE A 149 11.41 2.28 -15.34
C PHE A 149 11.84 1.67 -16.70
N ASP A 150 13.13 1.75 -17.02
CA ASP A 150 13.68 1.17 -18.24
C ASP A 150 13.86 -0.35 -18.05
N GLY A 151 13.16 -1.13 -18.88
CA GLY A 151 13.22 -2.59 -18.85
C GLY A 151 11.84 -3.25 -18.77
N LYS A 152 11.82 -4.58 -18.88
CA LYS A 152 10.57 -5.36 -18.79
C LYS A 152 10.16 -5.60 -17.35
N GLU A 153 11.12 -5.80 -16.46
CA GLU A 153 10.97 -6.03 -15.05
C GLU A 153 12.16 -5.42 -14.28
N ILE A 154 11.89 -4.76 -13.15
CA ILE A 154 12.90 -4.04 -12.38
C ILE A 154 12.94 -4.63 -10.97
N PRO A 155 14.10 -5.10 -10.47
CA PRO A 155 14.24 -5.58 -9.12
C PRO A 155 13.92 -4.49 -8.09
N ALA A 156 13.09 -4.82 -7.10
CA ALA A 156 12.76 -3.93 -6.01
C ALA A 156 12.59 -4.70 -4.69
N VAL A 157 12.76 -4.02 -3.57
CA VAL A 157 12.67 -4.62 -2.23
C VAL A 157 11.52 -4.09 -1.39
N MET A 158 10.94 -2.94 -1.77
CA MET A 158 9.74 -2.39 -1.16
C MET A 158 8.88 -1.69 -2.21
N ALA A 159 7.57 -1.76 -2.03
CA ALA A 159 6.56 -1.10 -2.83
C ALA A 159 5.38 -0.71 -1.96
N SER A 160 4.59 0.29 -2.40
CA SER A 160 3.31 0.64 -1.78
C SER A 160 2.19 -0.31 -2.21
N PHE A 161 1.06 -0.30 -1.49
CA PHE A 161 -0.15 -1.02 -1.89
C PHE A 161 -0.88 -0.37 -3.08
N VAL A 162 -0.37 0.73 -3.58
CA VAL A 162 -0.82 1.30 -4.86
C VAL A 162 -0.42 0.36 -6.00
N SER A 163 -1.30 -0.60 -6.32
CA SER A 163 -1.11 -1.68 -7.30
C SER A 163 -0.01 -2.68 -6.92
N LEU A 164 -0.27 -3.50 -5.91
CA LEU A 164 0.58 -4.61 -5.51
C LEU A 164 -0.10 -5.95 -5.84
N PHE A 165 0.55 -6.81 -6.62
CA PHE A 165 0.04 -8.12 -7.02
C PHE A 165 0.81 -9.24 -6.31
N LEU A 166 0.07 -10.18 -5.69
CA LEU A 166 0.64 -11.32 -4.96
C LEU A 166 -0.13 -12.60 -5.26
N ARG A 167 0.59 -13.72 -5.39
CA ARG A 167 -0.03 -15.05 -5.33
C ARG A 167 -0.45 -15.39 -3.90
N MET A 168 -1.57 -16.08 -3.74
CA MET A 168 -2.07 -16.49 -2.42
C MET A 168 -1.12 -17.42 -1.67
N ASP A 169 -0.29 -18.19 -2.37
CA ASP A 169 0.75 -19.01 -1.73
C ASP A 169 1.81 -18.15 -1.02
N THR A 170 2.16 -17.00 -1.61
CA THR A 170 3.02 -16.02 -0.94
C THR A 170 2.33 -15.43 0.30
N VAL A 171 1.03 -15.11 0.20
CA VAL A 171 0.25 -14.61 1.35
C VAL A 171 0.19 -15.66 2.47
N ARG A 172 -0.05 -16.94 2.16
CA ARG A 172 -0.04 -18.03 3.15
C ARG A 172 1.34 -18.17 3.81
N GLN A 173 2.40 -18.08 3.02
CA GLN A 173 3.78 -18.24 3.52
C GLN A 173 4.23 -17.08 4.42
N PHE A 174 3.92 -15.85 4.07
CA PHE A 174 4.44 -14.65 4.74
C PHE A 174 3.42 -13.96 5.64
N GLY A 175 2.17 -14.43 5.67
CA GLY A 175 1.07 -13.84 6.45
C GLY A 175 0.50 -12.58 5.79
N LEU A 176 -0.33 -11.87 6.57
CA LEU A 176 -1.04 -10.66 6.18
C LEU A 176 -0.30 -9.39 6.63
N PRO A 177 -0.67 -8.20 6.12
CA PRO A 177 -0.24 -6.93 6.69
C PRO A 177 -0.55 -6.84 8.18
N ILE A 178 0.28 -6.13 8.93
CA ILE A 178 0.10 -5.93 10.38
C ILE A 178 -0.98 -4.86 10.59
N ALA A 179 -2.21 -5.28 10.92
CA ALA A 179 -3.37 -4.40 11.07
C ALA A 179 -3.15 -3.29 12.12
N GLU A 180 -2.40 -3.57 13.21
CA GLU A 180 -2.11 -2.62 14.27
C GLU A 180 -1.24 -1.43 13.80
N PHE A 181 -0.67 -1.48 12.59
CA PHE A 181 -0.01 -0.32 11.99
C PHE A 181 -1.00 0.80 11.72
N PHE A 182 -2.25 0.48 11.46
CA PHE A 182 -3.34 1.38 11.15
C PHE A 182 -3.13 2.16 9.84
N ILE A 183 -2.04 2.93 9.73
CA ILE A 183 -1.68 3.71 8.53
C ILE A 183 -0.17 3.96 8.48
N TRP A 184 0.39 3.99 7.27
CA TRP A 184 1.79 4.22 6.93
C TRP A 184 2.77 3.14 7.40
N SER A 185 3.73 2.87 6.57
CA SER A 185 4.79 1.86 6.72
C SER A 185 4.30 0.40 6.75
N ASP A 186 2.99 0.16 6.68
CA ASP A 186 2.38 -1.18 6.60
C ASP A 186 2.72 -1.87 5.27
N ASP A 187 2.61 -1.16 4.18
CA ASP A 187 3.00 -1.58 2.84
C ASP A 187 4.51 -1.87 2.73
N TRP A 188 5.33 -0.99 3.28
CA TRP A 188 6.78 -1.15 3.27
C TRP A 188 7.24 -2.31 4.16
N GLU A 189 6.64 -2.49 5.33
CA GLU A 189 6.94 -3.64 6.19
C GLU A 189 6.55 -4.94 5.49
N TYR A 190 5.34 -5.00 4.92
CA TYR A 190 4.81 -6.19 4.28
C TYR A 190 5.65 -6.59 3.06
N THR A 191 5.90 -5.66 2.16
CA THR A 191 6.67 -5.92 0.94
C THR A 191 8.14 -6.22 1.24
N ARG A 192 8.74 -5.56 2.24
CA ARG A 192 10.11 -5.83 2.68
C ARG A 192 10.24 -7.20 3.35
N ARG A 193 9.28 -7.61 4.14
CA ARG A 193 9.23 -8.94 4.77
C ARG A 193 9.32 -10.05 3.73
N ILE A 194 8.58 -9.92 2.64
CA ILE A 194 8.58 -10.88 1.53
C ILE A 194 9.88 -10.81 0.74
N SER A 195 10.35 -9.62 0.39
CA SER A 195 11.53 -9.43 -0.47
C SER A 195 12.86 -9.88 0.16
N ARG A 196 12.89 -10.13 1.46
CA ARG A 196 14.04 -10.77 2.13
C ARG A 196 14.23 -12.23 1.74
N CYS A 197 13.17 -12.89 1.29
CA CYS A 197 13.16 -14.31 1.02
C CYS A 197 12.89 -14.65 -0.44
N LYS A 198 12.21 -13.76 -1.18
CA LYS A 198 11.82 -13.97 -2.57
C LYS A 198 12.21 -12.77 -3.44
N PRO A 199 12.58 -12.98 -4.70
CA PRO A 199 12.76 -11.88 -5.65
C PRO A 199 11.44 -11.16 -5.87
N CYS A 200 11.48 -9.82 -5.94
CA CYS A 200 10.31 -8.99 -6.17
C CYS A 200 10.59 -8.01 -7.31
N ARG A 201 9.56 -7.63 -8.06
CA ARG A 201 9.72 -6.89 -9.30
C ARG A 201 8.70 -5.77 -9.47
N VAL A 202 9.13 -4.69 -10.09
CA VAL A 202 8.25 -3.70 -10.71
C VAL A 202 8.05 -4.10 -12.16
N ILE A 203 6.82 -4.00 -12.64
CA ILE A 203 6.42 -4.29 -14.03
C ILE A 203 6.03 -2.97 -14.71
N PRO A 204 6.96 -2.32 -15.44
CA PRO A 204 6.70 -0.98 -16.01
C PRO A 204 5.58 -0.95 -17.06
N ALA A 205 5.30 -2.10 -17.71
CA ALA A 205 4.18 -2.23 -18.64
C ALA A 205 2.81 -2.19 -17.93
N SER A 206 2.75 -2.54 -16.64
CA SER A 206 1.57 -2.36 -15.81
C SER A 206 1.59 -0.94 -15.24
N ARG A 207 0.64 -0.10 -15.64
CA ARG A 207 0.58 1.31 -15.24
C ARG A 207 -0.72 1.62 -14.53
N VAL A 208 -0.60 2.43 -13.48
CA VAL A 208 -1.75 2.94 -12.73
C VAL A 208 -1.57 4.43 -12.49
N VAL A 209 -2.65 5.21 -12.51
CA VAL A 209 -2.62 6.62 -12.10
C VAL A 209 -3.05 6.69 -10.64
N HIS A 210 -2.20 7.24 -9.78
CA HIS A 210 -2.55 7.53 -8.39
C HIS A 210 -3.15 8.94 -8.29
N ALA A 211 -4.47 9.02 -8.26
CA ALA A 211 -5.24 10.27 -8.36
C ALA A 211 -5.33 11.01 -7.00
N MET A 212 -4.19 11.24 -6.36
CA MET A 212 -4.12 11.91 -5.06
C MET A 212 -4.69 13.34 -5.12
N GLN A 213 -5.54 13.68 -4.18
CA GLN A 213 -6.05 15.07 -4.04
C GLN A 213 -4.97 16.05 -3.53
N ASN A 214 -4.03 15.56 -2.73
CA ASN A 214 -2.95 16.35 -2.15
C ASN A 214 -1.61 15.58 -2.29
N PRO A 215 -0.86 15.80 -3.37
CA PRO A 215 0.38 15.07 -3.66
C PRO A 215 1.58 15.50 -2.78
N GLY A 216 1.33 16.06 -1.60
CA GLY A 216 2.37 16.53 -0.70
C GLY A 216 3.20 15.40 -0.10
N ILE A 217 4.53 15.57 -0.08
CA ILE A 217 5.47 14.68 0.61
C ILE A 217 5.09 14.61 2.10
N VAL A 218 5.08 13.40 2.66
CA VAL A 218 4.89 13.18 4.10
C VAL A 218 6.03 13.87 4.87
N ASN A 219 5.76 15.04 5.42
CA ASN A 219 6.73 15.84 6.15
C ASN A 219 6.07 16.61 7.29
N ILE A 220 6.27 16.16 8.51
CA ILE A 220 5.66 16.76 9.71
C ILE A 220 6.02 18.25 9.89
N ALA A 221 7.16 18.70 9.36
CA ALA A 221 7.57 20.11 9.46
C ALA A 221 6.65 21.05 8.68
N ARG A 222 6.02 20.57 7.61
CA ARG A 222 5.23 21.36 6.66
C ARG A 222 3.75 20.95 6.59
N ASP A 223 3.41 19.80 7.16
CA ASP A 223 2.04 19.25 7.10
C ASP A 223 1.07 20.00 8.02
N VAL A 224 -0.22 19.91 7.69
CA VAL A 224 -1.31 20.57 8.42
C VAL A 224 -1.64 19.88 9.74
N PRO A 225 -2.09 20.62 10.77
CA PRO A 225 -2.33 20.05 12.11
C PRO A 225 -3.29 18.88 12.16
N GLU A 226 -4.29 18.85 11.27
CA GLU A 226 -5.31 17.80 11.18
C GLU A 226 -4.71 16.43 10.84
N ARG A 227 -3.54 16.42 10.21
CA ARG A 227 -2.81 15.19 9.86
C ARG A 227 -1.78 14.74 10.90
N TRP A 228 -1.45 15.58 11.90
CA TRP A 228 -0.38 15.28 12.85
C TRP A 228 -0.64 14.03 13.69
N ALA A 229 -1.90 13.72 13.98
CA ALA A 229 -2.26 12.50 14.70
C ALA A 229 -1.79 11.23 13.98
N ARG A 230 -1.66 11.26 12.65
CA ARG A 230 -1.19 10.10 11.85
C ARG A 230 0.31 9.88 12.01
N TYR A 231 1.11 10.94 12.24
CA TYR A 231 2.56 10.83 12.38
C TYR A 231 3.00 10.01 13.60
N ARG A 232 2.17 9.88 14.64
CA ARG A 232 2.44 8.95 15.76
C ARG A 232 2.52 7.49 15.27
N TYR A 233 1.69 7.11 14.30
CA TYR A 233 1.76 5.79 13.67
C TYR A 233 3.02 5.67 12.82
N PHE A 234 3.31 6.67 11.98
CA PHE A 234 4.51 6.70 11.14
C PHE A 234 5.79 6.45 11.94
N TYR A 235 6.08 7.27 12.95
CA TYR A 235 7.29 7.10 13.75
C TYR A 235 7.28 5.83 14.61
N ARG A 236 6.13 5.35 15.03
CA ARG A 236 6.01 4.07 15.74
C ARG A 236 6.27 2.88 14.82
N ASN A 237 5.67 2.86 13.66
CA ASN A 237 5.72 1.75 12.70
C ASN A 237 7.10 1.63 12.07
N ASP A 238 7.75 2.76 11.79
CA ASP A 238 9.10 2.79 11.25
C ASP A 238 10.11 2.10 12.16
N VAL A 239 9.94 2.18 13.48
CA VAL A 239 10.79 1.42 14.40
C VAL A 239 10.66 -0.09 14.15
N VAL A 240 9.44 -0.59 13.89
CA VAL A 240 9.24 -2.02 13.58
C VAL A 240 9.92 -2.40 12.27
N LEU A 241 9.77 -1.56 11.24
CA LEU A 241 10.38 -1.77 9.93
C LEU A 241 11.92 -1.80 10.02
N TYR A 242 12.52 -0.74 10.55
CA TYR A 242 13.97 -0.55 10.53
C TYR A 242 14.73 -1.42 11.55
N ARG A 243 14.16 -1.73 12.71
CA ARG A 243 14.84 -2.64 13.67
C ARG A 243 15.08 -4.03 13.09
N ARG A 244 14.27 -4.48 12.11
CA ARG A 244 14.44 -5.75 11.42
C ARG A 244 15.62 -5.74 10.45
N GLU A 245 16.22 -4.58 10.15
CA GLU A 245 17.44 -4.43 9.35
C GLU A 245 18.70 -4.40 10.22
N GLY A 246 18.60 -4.75 11.52
CA GLY A 246 19.72 -4.82 12.44
C GLY A 246 20.32 -3.45 12.79
N GLY A 247 21.62 -3.39 13.09
CA GLY A 247 22.30 -2.17 13.53
C GLY A 247 22.25 -1.03 12.52
N ALA A 248 22.39 -1.34 11.22
CA ALA A 248 22.29 -0.34 10.15
C ALA A 248 20.90 0.30 10.08
N GLY A 249 19.83 -0.51 10.28
CA GLY A 249 18.47 0.01 10.34
C GLY A 249 18.24 0.96 11.51
N TRP A 250 18.77 0.63 12.68
CA TRP A 250 18.70 1.52 13.85
C TRP A 250 19.43 2.85 13.64
N LEU A 251 20.65 2.82 13.07
CA LEU A 251 21.41 4.03 12.75
C LEU A 251 20.67 4.92 11.77
N TRP A 252 20.14 4.32 10.70
CA TRP A 252 19.34 5.04 9.71
C TRP A 252 18.10 5.68 10.33
N LEU A 253 17.35 4.93 11.15
CA LEU A 253 16.15 5.43 11.80
C LEU A 253 16.45 6.63 12.70
N LEU A 254 17.48 6.53 13.53
CA LEU A 254 17.90 7.64 14.39
C LEU A 254 18.33 8.86 13.58
N ALA A 255 19.12 8.66 12.52
CA ALA A 255 19.53 9.75 11.62
C ALA A 255 18.33 10.40 10.93
N LYS A 256 17.36 9.61 10.46
CA LYS A 256 16.13 10.09 9.85
C LYS A 256 15.29 10.93 10.82
N ASP A 257 15.06 10.43 12.04
CA ASP A 257 14.23 11.13 13.02
C ASP A 257 14.93 12.40 13.56
N ALA A 258 16.25 12.38 13.70
CA ALA A 258 17.05 13.57 13.98
C ALA A 258 16.95 14.59 12.83
N TRP A 259 17.04 14.14 11.58
CA TRP A 259 16.85 15.01 10.41
C TRP A 259 15.46 15.63 10.34
N HIS A 260 14.40 14.85 10.60
CA HIS A 260 13.03 15.38 10.69
C HIS A 260 12.90 16.42 11.82
N THR A 261 13.61 16.23 12.96
CA THR A 261 13.67 17.21 14.02
C THR A 261 14.33 18.50 13.56
N VAL A 262 15.44 18.44 12.83
CA VAL A 262 16.12 19.61 12.24
C VAL A 262 15.19 20.31 11.24
N GLN A 263 14.49 19.56 10.39
CA GLN A 263 13.50 20.15 9.47
C GLN A 263 12.37 20.88 10.23
N VAL A 264 11.88 20.33 11.34
CA VAL A 264 10.87 20.98 12.18
C VAL A 264 11.43 22.31 12.74
N LEU A 265 12.65 22.32 13.22
CA LEU A 265 13.29 23.54 13.76
C LEU A 265 13.49 24.61 12.69
N ARG A 266 13.87 24.21 11.47
CA ARG A 266 14.15 25.11 10.35
C ARG A 266 12.89 25.58 9.62
N ASP A 267 12.00 24.65 9.24
CA ASP A 267 10.96 24.87 8.25
C ASP A 267 9.55 25.11 8.86
N SER A 268 9.33 24.80 10.17
CA SER A 268 8.00 24.93 10.76
C SER A 268 7.65 26.36 11.14
N ARG A 269 6.44 26.77 10.80
CA ARG A 269 5.85 28.07 11.17
C ARG A 269 5.12 28.04 12.54
N GLY A 270 5.69 27.39 13.55
CA GLY A 270 5.10 27.31 14.91
C GLY A 270 4.86 25.89 15.41
N ARG A 271 4.44 25.77 16.66
CA ARG A 271 4.16 24.49 17.37
C ARG A 271 5.32 23.47 17.24
N ARG A 272 6.58 23.95 17.24
CA ARG A 272 7.78 23.13 17.03
C ARG A 272 7.92 22.04 18.09
N ALA A 273 7.73 22.41 19.37
CA ALA A 273 7.86 21.47 20.49
C ALA A 273 6.85 20.29 20.37
N GLU A 274 5.63 20.57 19.92
CA GLU A 274 4.62 19.55 19.71
C GLU A 274 5.00 18.57 18.58
N ARG A 275 5.44 19.09 17.42
CA ARG A 275 5.89 18.26 16.29
C ARG A 275 7.10 17.41 16.68
N ILE A 276 8.08 17.97 17.39
CA ILE A 276 9.23 17.22 17.92
C ILE A 276 8.76 16.17 18.92
N GLY A 277 7.80 16.53 19.78
CA GLY A 277 7.18 15.59 20.70
C GLY A 277 6.51 14.41 20.00
N ILE A 278 5.85 14.62 18.84
CA ILE A 278 5.24 13.54 18.05
C ILE A 278 6.33 12.59 17.51
N ILE A 279 7.44 13.11 16.99
CA ILE A 279 8.56 12.31 16.48
C ILE A 279 9.07 11.36 17.58
N TRP A 280 9.53 11.92 18.69
CA TRP A 280 10.21 11.13 19.72
C TRP A 280 9.28 10.29 20.61
N LYS A 281 8.03 10.71 20.82
CA LYS A 281 7.01 9.87 21.46
C LYS A 281 6.62 8.69 20.55
N GLY A 282 6.50 8.93 19.26
CA GLY A 282 6.26 7.87 18.28
C GLY A 282 7.41 6.85 18.25
N PHE A 283 8.65 7.33 18.19
CA PHE A 283 9.84 6.47 18.27
C PHE A 283 9.85 5.63 19.57
N ALA A 284 9.66 6.26 20.73
CA ALA A 284 9.65 5.56 22.03
C ALA A 284 8.50 4.52 22.11
N ALA A 285 7.34 4.84 21.58
CA ALA A 285 6.23 3.88 21.45
C ALA A 285 6.62 2.70 20.55
N GLY A 286 7.29 2.95 19.44
CA GLY A 286 7.76 1.93 18.49
C GLY A 286 8.79 0.98 19.11
N VAL A 287 9.67 1.47 19.97
CA VAL A 287 10.64 0.63 20.71
C VAL A 287 9.92 -0.44 21.54
N LYS A 288 8.76 -0.11 22.11
CA LYS A 288 7.94 -1.05 22.93
C LYS A 288 6.97 -1.87 22.08
N PHE A 289 6.61 -1.39 20.90
CA PHE A 289 5.62 -2.01 20.04
C PHE A 289 6.14 -3.31 19.43
N ARG A 290 5.46 -4.43 19.69
CA ARG A 290 5.82 -5.79 19.25
C ARG A 290 4.62 -6.47 18.58
N PRO A 291 4.16 -5.94 17.42
CA PRO A 291 3.03 -6.53 16.74
C PRO A 291 3.40 -7.93 16.20
N GLN A 292 2.42 -8.81 16.19
CA GLN A 292 2.53 -10.13 15.59
C GLN A 292 2.13 -10.06 14.11
N THR A 293 2.76 -10.88 13.28
CA THR A 293 2.32 -11.07 11.90
C THR A 293 1.08 -11.96 11.91
N PRO A 294 -0.09 -11.48 11.44
CA PRO A 294 -1.25 -12.35 11.32
C PRO A 294 -1.10 -13.28 10.11
N TYR A 295 -1.64 -14.49 10.21
CA TYR A 295 -1.67 -15.47 9.13
C TYR A 295 -3.10 -15.78 8.75
N LEU A 296 -3.31 -16.29 7.55
CA LEU A 296 -4.58 -16.87 7.14
C LEU A 296 -4.87 -18.12 7.98
N PRO A 297 -6.14 -18.35 8.36
CA PRO A 297 -6.56 -19.55 9.11
C PRO A 297 -6.31 -20.85 8.35
#